data_1035e0837d27861f78b940df2596e58a
#
_entry.id   1035e0837d27861f78b940df2596e58a
#
_cell.length_a   1.000
_cell.length_b   1.000
_cell.length_c   1.000
_cell.angle_alpha   90.00
_cell.angle_beta   90.00
_cell.angle_gamma   90.00
#
_symmetry.space_group_name_H-M   'P 1'
#
loop_
_entity.id
_entity.type
_entity.pdbx_description
1 polymer ?
#
loop_
_entity_poly.entity_id
_entity_poly.type
_entity_poly.pdbx_seq_one_letter_code
_entity_poly.pdbx_strand_id
1 'polypeptide(L)'
;MKLYSWNVNGLRACMTKGFAEFLQEAAPDIICLQETKMQREQADFVFPGYEEYWNSAERKGYSGTAVFTRVKPLAVTYGLGQEEHDKEGRVITLEFESFYLVTVYTPNSKDGLARLDYRMVWEDVFRAYLQELDAKKPVVVCGDLNVAAEEIDLKNPKTNRKNAGFTDEERAKFRELKAAGFTDSFRYLHPEEVKYSWWSYRFKAREKNAGWRIDYFVVSNRIADKLQSAEIHNEVFGSDHCPVSVELDV
;
A
#
# COMPACT_ATOMS: atom_id res chain seq x y z
N MET A 1 -3.79 -9.58 15.18
CA MET A 1 -3.89 -9.91 13.76
C MET A 1 -2.65 -9.42 13.05
N LYS A 2 -2.03 -10.25 12.20
CA LYS A 2 -0.78 -9.96 11.48
C LYS A 2 -1.08 -9.63 10.02
N LEU A 3 -0.87 -8.37 9.63
CA LEU A 3 -1.20 -7.81 8.31
C LEU A 3 0.08 -7.45 7.56
N TYR A 4 0.17 -7.83 6.29
CA TYR A 4 1.25 -7.47 5.38
C TYR A 4 0.73 -6.72 4.17
N SER A 5 1.57 -5.83 3.62
CA SER A 5 1.34 -5.15 2.35
C SER A 5 2.62 -5.15 1.54
N TRP A 6 2.54 -5.45 0.24
CA TRP A 6 3.68 -5.49 -0.65
C TRP A 6 3.33 -5.07 -2.08
N ASN A 7 3.94 -4.02 -2.56
CA ASN A 7 3.96 -3.75 -3.99
C ASN A 7 4.95 -4.73 -4.65
N VAL A 8 4.43 -5.70 -5.39
CA VAL A 8 5.21 -6.81 -5.97
C VAL A 8 5.78 -6.49 -7.35
N ASN A 9 5.42 -5.33 -7.93
CA ASN A 9 5.87 -4.91 -9.26
C ASN A 9 5.80 -6.04 -10.31
N GLY A 10 4.65 -6.70 -10.36
CA GLY A 10 4.38 -7.89 -11.15
C GLY A 10 4.47 -9.18 -10.35
N LEU A 11 3.32 -9.74 -9.94
CA LEU A 11 3.27 -10.90 -9.07
C LEU A 11 3.94 -12.13 -9.70
N ARG A 12 3.76 -12.38 -10.99
CA ARG A 12 4.44 -13.51 -11.68
C ARG A 12 5.96 -13.43 -11.58
N ALA A 13 6.53 -12.24 -11.77
CA ALA A 13 7.97 -12.03 -11.60
C ALA A 13 8.41 -12.17 -10.15
N CYS A 14 7.63 -11.69 -9.20
CA CYS A 14 7.91 -11.81 -7.78
C CYS A 14 7.85 -13.28 -7.31
N MET A 15 6.92 -14.08 -7.85
CA MET A 15 6.83 -15.53 -7.59
C MET A 15 8.14 -16.24 -7.94
N THR A 16 8.79 -15.91 -9.05
CA THR A 16 10.08 -16.52 -9.43
C THR A 16 11.25 -16.07 -8.55
N LYS A 17 11.02 -15.12 -7.64
CA LYS A 17 12.04 -14.53 -6.77
C LYS A 17 11.76 -14.77 -5.28
N GLY A 18 10.94 -15.78 -4.95
CA GLY A 18 10.75 -16.22 -3.58
C GLY A 18 9.50 -15.69 -2.88
N PHE A 19 8.49 -15.19 -3.60
CA PHE A 19 7.24 -14.72 -2.98
C PHE A 19 6.52 -15.83 -2.20
N ALA A 20 6.44 -17.06 -2.77
CA ALA A 20 5.74 -18.17 -2.13
C ALA A 20 6.43 -18.60 -0.82
N GLU A 21 7.75 -18.67 -0.82
CA GLU A 21 8.57 -18.96 0.36
C GLU A 21 8.39 -17.87 1.43
N PHE A 22 8.43 -16.61 1.03
CA PHE A 22 8.16 -15.49 1.94
C PHE A 22 6.77 -15.60 2.58
N LEU A 23 5.73 -15.85 1.77
CA LEU A 23 4.36 -16.00 2.28
C LEU A 23 4.24 -17.14 3.28
N GLN A 24 4.90 -18.26 3.02
CA GLN A 24 4.92 -19.41 3.91
C GLN A 24 5.64 -19.11 5.23
N GLU A 25 6.79 -18.43 5.18
CA GLU A 25 7.60 -18.10 6.35
C GLU A 25 6.93 -17.01 7.21
N ALA A 26 6.50 -15.92 6.58
CA ALA A 26 5.84 -14.82 7.26
C ALA A 26 4.49 -15.23 7.85
N ALA A 27 3.79 -16.14 7.16
CA ALA A 27 2.49 -16.70 7.56
C ALA A 27 1.49 -15.63 8.06
N PRO A 28 1.24 -14.53 7.30
CA PRO A 28 0.34 -13.48 7.72
C PRO A 28 -1.11 -13.98 7.81
N ASP A 29 -1.92 -13.33 8.63
CA ASP A 29 -3.38 -13.51 8.58
C ASP A 29 -3.94 -12.96 7.27
N ILE A 30 -3.43 -11.80 6.83
CA ILE A 30 -3.81 -11.16 5.57
C ILE A 30 -2.57 -10.53 4.91
N ILE A 31 -2.42 -10.73 3.61
CA ILE A 31 -1.45 -9.98 2.79
C ILE A 31 -2.15 -9.28 1.64
N CYS A 32 -1.85 -8.00 1.48
CA CYS A 32 -2.35 -7.15 0.42
C CYS A 32 -1.24 -6.85 -0.59
N LEU A 33 -1.55 -7.00 -1.87
CA LEU A 33 -0.58 -6.80 -2.95
C LEU A 33 -0.99 -5.64 -3.85
N GLN A 34 0.00 -4.87 -4.29
CA GLN A 34 -0.16 -3.81 -5.28
C GLN A 34 0.72 -4.10 -6.49
N GLU A 35 0.35 -3.56 -7.63
CA GLU A 35 0.99 -3.82 -8.92
C GLU A 35 1.12 -5.32 -9.23
N THR A 36 0.01 -6.04 -9.15
CA THR A 36 -0.02 -7.46 -9.54
C THR A 36 0.29 -7.67 -11.02
N LYS A 37 -0.07 -6.68 -11.87
CA LYS A 37 0.18 -6.65 -13.33
C LYS A 37 -0.30 -7.91 -14.05
N MET A 38 -1.37 -8.53 -13.55
CA MET A 38 -1.94 -9.73 -14.13
C MET A 38 -3.45 -9.80 -13.88
N GLN A 39 -4.13 -10.59 -14.69
CA GLN A 39 -5.51 -10.99 -14.47
C GLN A 39 -5.55 -12.26 -13.61
N ARG A 40 -6.62 -12.46 -12.84
CA ARG A 40 -6.76 -13.66 -11.98
C ARG A 40 -6.60 -14.96 -12.78
N GLU A 41 -7.15 -15.02 -13.99
CA GLU A 41 -7.14 -16.19 -14.87
C GLU A 41 -5.73 -16.58 -15.33
N GLN A 42 -4.77 -15.69 -15.19
CA GLN A 42 -3.36 -15.94 -15.53
C GLN A 42 -2.57 -16.55 -14.36
N ALA A 43 -3.18 -16.67 -13.17
CA ALA A 43 -2.53 -17.29 -12.02
C ALA A 43 -2.59 -18.82 -12.16
N ASP A 44 -1.42 -19.44 -12.19
CA ASP A 44 -1.19 -20.89 -12.19
C ASP A 44 -0.78 -21.41 -10.79
N PHE A 45 -1.02 -20.62 -9.76
CA PHE A 45 -0.69 -20.91 -8.37
C PHE A 45 -1.92 -20.75 -7.47
N VAL A 46 -1.89 -21.46 -6.34
CA VAL A 46 -2.85 -21.36 -5.24
C VAL A 46 -2.07 -21.32 -3.93
N PHE A 47 -2.51 -20.50 -2.99
CA PHE A 47 -1.95 -20.46 -1.65
C PHE A 47 -2.90 -21.16 -0.67
N PRO A 48 -2.59 -22.41 -0.24
CA PRO A 48 -3.47 -23.16 0.65
C PRO A 48 -3.78 -22.42 1.95
N GLY A 49 -5.06 -22.39 2.32
CA GLY A 49 -5.52 -21.71 3.53
C GLY A 49 -5.80 -20.21 3.37
N TYR A 50 -5.62 -19.66 2.18
CA TYR A 50 -6.00 -18.29 1.87
C TYR A 50 -7.18 -18.24 0.89
N GLU A 51 -8.17 -17.41 1.21
CA GLU A 51 -9.13 -16.91 0.23
C GLU A 51 -8.47 -15.74 -0.53
N GLU A 52 -8.83 -15.56 -1.79
CA GLU A 52 -8.22 -14.54 -2.65
C GLU A 52 -9.24 -13.61 -3.28
N TYR A 53 -8.91 -12.33 -3.32
CA TYR A 53 -9.73 -11.28 -3.93
C TYR A 53 -8.85 -10.44 -4.84
N TRP A 54 -9.28 -10.23 -6.10
CA TRP A 54 -8.51 -9.58 -7.15
C TRP A 54 -9.26 -8.41 -7.73
N ASN A 55 -8.57 -7.30 -7.91
CA ASN A 55 -9.04 -6.14 -8.67
C ASN A 55 -7.99 -5.79 -9.72
N SER A 56 -8.16 -6.32 -10.92
CA SER A 56 -7.24 -6.13 -12.03
C SER A 56 -7.61 -4.89 -12.85
N ALA A 57 -6.61 -4.20 -13.40
CA ALA A 57 -6.87 -3.12 -14.34
C ALA A 57 -7.49 -3.64 -15.64
N GLU A 58 -8.30 -2.83 -16.31
CA GLU A 58 -8.79 -3.12 -17.66
C GLU A 58 -7.63 -3.30 -18.63
N ARG A 59 -6.58 -2.48 -18.48
CA ARG A 59 -5.35 -2.61 -19.25
C ARG A 59 -4.51 -3.77 -18.71
N LYS A 60 -4.29 -4.78 -19.54
CA LYS A 60 -3.47 -5.95 -19.20
C LYS A 60 -2.02 -5.58 -18.89
N GLY A 61 -1.43 -6.24 -17.90
CA GLY A 61 -0.03 -6.05 -17.50
C GLY A 61 0.27 -4.71 -16.83
N TYR A 62 -0.74 -4.06 -16.27
CA TYR A 62 -0.65 -2.75 -15.65
C TYR A 62 -1.42 -2.70 -14.33
N SER A 63 -0.86 -2.02 -13.28
CA SER A 63 -1.54 -1.81 -12.01
C SER A 63 -2.09 -3.11 -11.39
N GLY A 64 -3.27 -3.06 -10.78
CA GLY A 64 -3.94 -4.21 -10.17
C GLY A 64 -3.57 -4.41 -8.71
N THR A 65 -4.55 -4.81 -7.92
CA THR A 65 -4.41 -5.16 -6.51
C THR A 65 -4.96 -6.56 -6.25
N ALA A 66 -4.47 -7.22 -5.20
CA ALA A 66 -5.01 -8.49 -4.73
C ALA A 66 -4.89 -8.58 -3.21
N VAL A 67 -5.75 -9.37 -2.61
CA VAL A 67 -5.70 -9.70 -1.18
C VAL A 67 -5.77 -11.21 -1.02
N PHE A 68 -4.88 -11.75 -0.20
CA PHE A 68 -4.93 -13.14 0.27
C PHE A 68 -5.18 -13.12 1.78
N THR A 69 -6.24 -13.77 2.23
CA THR A 69 -6.68 -13.73 3.62
C THR A 69 -7.03 -15.11 4.16
N ARG A 70 -6.61 -15.40 5.40
CA ARG A 70 -7.05 -16.56 6.18
C ARG A 70 -8.33 -16.28 6.96
N VAL A 71 -8.68 -15.03 7.11
CA VAL A 71 -9.88 -14.59 7.84
C VAL A 71 -10.94 -14.20 6.82
N LYS A 72 -12.08 -14.88 6.85
CA LYS A 72 -13.17 -14.60 5.91
C LYS A 72 -13.80 -13.23 6.18
N PRO A 73 -13.81 -12.31 5.20
CA PRO A 73 -14.50 -11.04 5.36
C PRO A 73 -16.03 -11.20 5.31
N LEU A 74 -16.74 -10.26 5.91
CA LEU A 74 -18.21 -10.15 5.82
C LEU A 74 -18.64 -9.70 4.43
N ALA A 75 -17.88 -8.79 3.82
CA ALA A 75 -18.12 -8.27 2.49
C ALA A 75 -16.80 -7.81 1.84
N VAL A 76 -16.79 -7.76 0.51
CA VAL A 76 -15.68 -7.25 -0.30
C VAL A 76 -16.23 -6.24 -1.30
N THR A 77 -15.55 -5.09 -1.39
CA THR A 77 -15.88 -4.02 -2.34
C THR A 77 -14.65 -3.69 -3.18
N TYR A 78 -14.86 -3.44 -4.47
CA TYR A 78 -13.81 -3.11 -5.42
C TYR A 78 -13.95 -1.67 -5.91
N GLY A 79 -12.84 -0.92 -5.90
CA GLY A 79 -12.81 0.48 -6.34
C GLY A 79 -13.39 1.45 -5.31
N LEU A 80 -13.64 2.67 -5.79
CA LEU A 80 -14.16 3.81 -5.02
C LEU A 80 -15.64 4.12 -5.34
N GLY A 81 -16.25 3.33 -6.23
CA GLY A 81 -17.60 3.58 -6.73
C GLY A 81 -17.67 4.72 -7.76
N GLN A 82 -16.55 5.05 -8.40
CA GLN A 82 -16.46 6.07 -9.44
C GLN A 82 -15.75 5.50 -10.68
N GLU A 83 -16.49 5.37 -11.79
CA GLU A 83 -16.02 4.70 -13.00
C GLU A 83 -14.67 5.24 -13.51
N GLU A 84 -14.47 6.55 -13.45
CA GLU A 84 -13.22 7.20 -13.90
C GLU A 84 -11.98 6.81 -13.07
N HIS A 85 -12.19 6.39 -11.81
CA HIS A 85 -11.13 6.02 -10.88
C HIS A 85 -10.96 4.50 -10.72
N ASP A 86 -11.92 3.70 -11.19
CA ASP A 86 -11.97 2.27 -10.87
C ASP A 86 -11.45 1.35 -12.00
N LYS A 87 -11.03 1.92 -13.14
CA LYS A 87 -10.54 1.16 -14.31
C LYS A 87 -9.13 0.56 -14.14
N GLU A 88 -8.38 1.04 -13.16
CA GLU A 88 -6.99 0.65 -12.97
C GLU A 88 -6.77 -0.37 -11.83
N GLY A 89 -7.85 -0.89 -11.22
CA GLY A 89 -7.78 -1.95 -10.21
C GLY A 89 -6.98 -1.56 -8.97
N ARG A 90 -7.22 -0.35 -8.42
CA ARG A 90 -6.35 0.26 -7.40
C ARG A 90 -6.77 0.03 -5.96
N VAL A 91 -8.04 -0.34 -5.72
CA VAL A 91 -8.60 -0.40 -4.36
C VAL A 91 -9.42 -1.67 -4.17
N ILE A 92 -9.16 -2.38 -3.07
CA ILE A 92 -10.03 -3.45 -2.55
C ILE A 92 -10.31 -3.13 -1.09
N THR A 93 -11.58 -3.21 -0.70
CA THR A 93 -12.02 -3.06 0.69
C THR A 93 -12.60 -4.36 1.19
N LEU A 94 -12.06 -4.89 2.29
CA LEU A 94 -12.61 -6.01 3.03
C LEU A 94 -13.29 -5.49 4.30
N GLU A 95 -14.55 -5.87 4.51
CA GLU A 95 -15.25 -5.61 5.76
C GLU A 95 -15.08 -6.79 6.71
N PHE A 96 -14.58 -6.52 7.91
CA PHE A 96 -14.56 -7.46 9.03
C PHE A 96 -15.53 -6.98 10.12
N GLU A 97 -15.74 -7.79 11.15
CA GLU A 97 -16.67 -7.46 12.24
C GLU A 97 -16.29 -6.14 12.93
N SER A 98 -15.02 -5.95 13.24
CA SER A 98 -14.51 -4.82 14.04
C SER A 98 -13.85 -3.71 13.23
N PHE A 99 -13.53 -3.91 11.94
CA PHE A 99 -12.83 -2.92 11.12
C PHE A 99 -13.01 -3.16 9.63
N TYR A 100 -12.63 -2.15 8.82
CA TYR A 100 -12.40 -2.27 7.39
C TYR A 100 -10.90 -2.37 7.10
N LEU A 101 -10.51 -3.26 6.19
CA LEU A 101 -9.17 -3.26 5.59
C LEU A 101 -9.27 -2.75 4.15
N VAL A 102 -8.54 -1.69 3.85
CA VAL A 102 -8.47 -1.09 2.51
C VAL A 102 -7.06 -1.23 1.98
N THR A 103 -6.86 -2.01 0.92
CA THR A 103 -5.60 -1.97 0.19
C THR A 103 -5.67 -0.99 -0.97
N VAL A 104 -4.61 -0.25 -1.20
CA VAL A 104 -4.56 0.81 -2.21
C VAL A 104 -3.23 0.83 -2.96
N TYR A 105 -3.33 1.07 -4.25
CA TYR A 105 -2.22 1.48 -5.11
C TYR A 105 -2.53 2.88 -5.67
N THR A 106 -2.01 3.90 -4.99
CA THR A 106 -2.24 5.30 -5.35
C THR A 106 -1.64 5.61 -6.73
N PRO A 107 -2.34 6.34 -7.61
CA PRO A 107 -1.77 6.75 -8.90
C PRO A 107 -0.44 7.49 -8.74
N ASN A 108 0.57 7.06 -9.49
CA ASN A 108 1.85 7.77 -9.58
C ASN A 108 1.68 9.02 -10.46
N SER A 109 2.25 10.15 -10.05
CA SER A 109 2.19 11.42 -10.81
C SER A 109 2.98 11.40 -12.10
N LYS A 110 3.84 10.37 -12.32
CA LYS A 110 4.67 10.15 -13.50
C LYS A 110 5.77 11.19 -13.72
N ASP A 111 6.67 10.88 -14.65
CA ASP A 111 7.73 11.79 -15.04
C ASP A 111 7.15 13.12 -15.56
N GLY A 112 7.77 14.22 -15.20
CA GLY A 112 7.27 15.56 -15.54
C GLY A 112 5.94 15.91 -14.88
N LEU A 113 5.50 15.15 -13.88
CA LEU A 113 4.24 15.34 -13.15
C LEU A 113 3.00 15.28 -14.05
N ALA A 114 3.06 14.48 -15.15
CA ALA A 114 2.03 14.41 -16.18
C ALA A 114 0.65 13.98 -15.64
N ARG A 115 0.58 13.31 -14.49
CA ARG A 115 -0.67 12.88 -13.83
C ARG A 115 -0.91 13.52 -12.46
N LEU A 116 -0.19 14.59 -12.12
CA LEU A 116 -0.32 15.21 -10.80
C LEU A 116 -1.76 15.71 -10.55
N ASP A 117 -2.33 16.43 -11.51
CA ASP A 117 -3.70 16.99 -11.37
C ASP A 117 -4.74 15.87 -11.17
N TYR A 118 -4.65 14.79 -11.96
CA TYR A 118 -5.51 13.62 -11.79
C TYR A 118 -5.35 12.99 -10.40
N ARG A 119 -4.10 12.82 -9.96
CA ARG A 119 -3.81 12.27 -8.64
C ARG A 119 -4.38 13.12 -7.51
N MET A 120 -4.32 14.44 -7.61
CA MET A 120 -4.87 15.32 -6.58
C MET A 120 -6.37 15.13 -6.40
N VAL A 121 -7.12 15.02 -7.50
CA VAL A 121 -8.55 14.69 -7.49
C VAL A 121 -8.80 13.30 -6.92
N TRP A 122 -8.03 12.31 -7.38
CA TRP A 122 -8.14 10.92 -6.93
C TRP A 122 -7.94 10.80 -5.41
N GLU A 123 -6.95 11.48 -4.85
CA GLU A 123 -6.67 11.45 -3.40
C GLU A 123 -7.77 12.12 -2.58
N ASP A 124 -8.42 13.15 -3.07
CA ASP A 124 -9.59 13.75 -2.41
C ASP A 124 -10.77 12.78 -2.36
N VAL A 125 -11.04 12.08 -3.46
CA VAL A 125 -12.08 11.04 -3.54
C VAL A 125 -11.74 9.88 -2.59
N PHE A 126 -10.49 9.43 -2.60
CA PHE A 126 -10.03 8.35 -1.72
C PHE A 126 -10.15 8.70 -0.23
N ARG A 127 -9.73 9.91 0.16
CA ARG A 127 -9.88 10.41 1.54
C ARG A 127 -11.34 10.45 1.97
N ALA A 128 -12.24 10.99 1.13
CA ALA A 128 -13.66 11.02 1.40
C ALA A 128 -14.24 9.61 1.59
N TYR A 129 -13.85 8.66 0.72
CA TYR A 129 -14.22 7.26 0.84
C TYR A 129 -13.79 6.63 2.18
N LEU A 130 -12.55 6.89 2.60
CA LEU A 130 -12.06 6.40 3.89
C LEU A 130 -12.82 7.00 5.08
N GLN A 131 -13.18 8.28 5.01
CA GLN A 131 -13.98 8.94 6.06
C GLN A 131 -15.39 8.35 6.17
N GLU A 132 -16.02 8.01 5.04
CA GLU A 132 -17.33 7.33 5.02
C GLU A 132 -17.26 5.94 5.67
N LEU A 133 -16.19 5.19 5.44
CA LEU A 133 -15.95 3.90 6.11
C LEU A 133 -15.70 4.09 7.59
N ASP A 134 -14.82 5.05 7.94
CA ASP A 134 -14.44 5.32 9.33
C ASP A 134 -15.62 5.79 10.19
N ALA A 135 -16.62 6.43 9.59
CA ALA A 135 -17.86 6.77 10.28
C ALA A 135 -18.65 5.55 10.76
N LYS A 136 -18.43 4.38 10.17
CA LYS A 136 -19.11 3.11 10.51
C LYS A 136 -18.27 2.22 11.41
N LYS A 137 -17.03 1.94 11.02
CA LYS A 137 -16.05 1.09 11.73
C LYS A 137 -14.65 1.68 11.55
N PRO A 138 -13.71 1.40 12.46
CA PRO A 138 -12.30 1.74 12.23
C PRO A 138 -11.77 1.21 10.90
N VAL A 139 -10.86 1.95 10.29
CA VAL A 139 -10.25 1.59 9.00
C VAL A 139 -8.76 1.35 9.18
N VAL A 140 -8.27 0.28 8.59
CA VAL A 140 -6.86 -0.01 8.36
C VAL A 140 -6.60 0.13 6.88
N VAL A 141 -5.77 1.08 6.48
CA VAL A 141 -5.36 1.30 5.09
C VAL A 141 -3.95 0.77 4.92
N CYS A 142 -3.68 0.04 3.86
CA CYS A 142 -2.33 -0.36 3.51
C CYS A 142 -2.07 -0.27 2.01
N GLY A 143 -0.83 -0.08 1.64
CA GLY A 143 -0.42 -0.12 0.25
C GLY A 143 0.66 0.89 -0.11
N ASP A 144 0.88 0.99 -1.41
CA ASP A 144 1.77 1.96 -2.02
C ASP A 144 1.03 3.29 -2.21
N LEU A 145 1.35 4.27 -1.37
CA LEU A 145 0.77 5.61 -1.45
C LEU A 145 1.53 6.55 -2.38
N ASN A 146 2.60 6.06 -3.01
CA ASN A 146 3.40 6.83 -3.97
C ASN A 146 3.81 8.22 -3.46
N VAL A 147 4.06 8.35 -2.16
CA VAL A 147 4.53 9.58 -1.52
C VAL A 147 5.44 9.29 -0.34
N ALA A 148 6.59 9.96 -0.27
CA ALA A 148 7.35 10.11 0.95
C ALA A 148 6.78 11.33 1.69
N ALA A 149 6.21 11.13 2.88
CA ALA A 149 5.45 12.16 3.56
C ALA A 149 6.33 13.29 4.10
N GLU A 150 7.48 12.93 4.67
CA GLU A 150 8.39 13.85 5.34
C GLU A 150 9.84 13.71 4.81
N GLU A 151 10.69 14.67 5.14
CA GLU A 151 12.11 14.64 4.69
C GLU A 151 12.88 13.41 5.21
N ILE A 152 12.50 12.88 6.36
CA ILE A 152 13.06 11.64 6.91
C ILE A 152 12.73 10.39 6.06
N ASP A 153 11.68 10.47 5.25
CA ASP A 153 11.14 9.34 4.49
C ASP A 153 11.82 9.10 3.13
N LEU A 154 12.86 9.89 2.79
CA LEU A 154 13.66 9.63 1.60
C LEU A 154 15.11 10.11 1.79
N LYS A 155 16.03 9.48 1.04
CA LYS A 155 17.48 9.74 1.16
C LYS A 155 17.89 11.15 0.74
N ASN A 156 17.28 11.70 -0.33
CA ASN A 156 17.70 12.96 -0.94
C ASN A 156 16.51 13.95 -1.06
N PRO A 157 15.98 14.48 0.05
CA PRO A 157 14.77 15.31 0.00
C PRO A 157 14.96 16.61 -0.81
N LYS A 158 16.10 17.28 -0.68
CA LYS A 158 16.33 18.57 -1.33
C LYS A 158 16.24 18.51 -2.86
N THR A 159 16.75 17.43 -3.46
CA THR A 159 16.79 17.28 -4.93
C THR A 159 15.48 16.71 -5.49
N ASN A 160 14.59 16.21 -4.65
CA ASN A 160 13.36 15.51 -5.06
C ASN A 160 12.07 16.32 -4.85
N ARG A 161 12.12 17.56 -4.35
CA ARG A 161 10.92 18.37 -4.05
C ARG A 161 10.00 18.65 -5.25
N LYS A 162 10.49 18.50 -6.46
CA LYS A 162 9.72 18.67 -7.70
C LYS A 162 9.53 17.38 -8.47
N ASN A 163 9.88 16.24 -7.88
CA ASN A 163 9.73 14.93 -8.49
C ASN A 163 8.50 14.21 -7.95
N ALA A 164 7.90 13.37 -8.78
CA ALA A 164 6.79 12.51 -8.39
C ALA A 164 7.14 11.72 -7.11
N GLY A 165 6.21 11.71 -6.16
CA GLY A 165 6.37 11.08 -4.85
C GLY A 165 6.88 11.98 -3.74
N PHE A 166 7.34 13.21 -4.05
CA PHE A 166 7.80 14.16 -3.02
C PHE A 166 7.47 15.64 -3.35
N THR A 167 6.50 15.89 -4.19
CA THR A 167 5.99 17.24 -4.43
C THR A 167 5.28 17.80 -3.19
N ASP A 168 5.24 19.11 -3.08
CA ASP A 168 4.52 19.77 -1.96
C ASP A 168 3.03 19.41 -1.99
N GLU A 169 2.44 19.25 -3.18
CA GLU A 169 1.04 18.87 -3.39
C GLU A 169 0.76 17.44 -2.89
N GLU A 170 1.57 16.47 -3.28
CA GLU A 170 1.42 15.08 -2.84
C GLU A 170 1.59 14.95 -1.32
N ARG A 171 2.57 15.62 -0.76
CA ARG A 171 2.80 15.66 0.69
C ARG A 171 1.65 16.36 1.43
N ALA A 172 1.06 17.41 0.83
CA ALA A 172 -0.11 18.08 1.39
C ALA A 172 -1.29 17.11 1.48
N LYS A 173 -1.55 16.29 0.45
CA LYS A 173 -2.61 15.27 0.48
C LYS A 173 -2.41 14.23 1.58
N PHE A 174 -1.19 13.80 1.83
CA PHE A 174 -0.91 12.90 2.95
C PHE A 174 -1.16 13.58 4.32
N ARG A 175 -0.80 14.85 4.47
CA ARG A 175 -1.13 15.62 5.69
C ARG A 175 -2.64 15.78 5.87
N GLU A 176 -3.38 16.03 4.79
CA GLU A 176 -4.85 16.08 4.82
C GLU A 176 -5.46 14.74 5.23
N LEU A 177 -4.90 13.62 4.76
CA LEU A 177 -5.33 12.28 5.19
C LEU A 177 -5.13 12.11 6.71
N LYS A 178 -3.98 12.50 7.25
CA LYS A 178 -3.74 12.45 8.70
C LYS A 178 -4.70 13.36 9.47
N ALA A 179 -4.93 14.57 8.97
CA ALA A 179 -5.86 15.52 9.58
C ALA A 179 -7.32 15.02 9.55
N ALA A 180 -7.66 14.14 8.60
CA ALA A 180 -8.97 13.51 8.50
C ALA A 180 -9.23 12.39 9.55
N GLY A 181 -8.27 12.13 10.44
CA GLY A 181 -8.44 11.17 11.53
C GLY A 181 -7.64 9.88 11.40
N PHE A 182 -6.53 9.91 10.67
CA PHE A 182 -5.70 8.74 10.39
C PHE A 182 -4.27 8.91 10.88
N THR A 183 -3.68 7.81 11.34
CA THR A 183 -2.33 7.72 11.92
C THR A 183 -1.43 6.86 11.03
N ASP A 184 -0.25 7.37 10.66
CA ASP A 184 0.85 6.60 10.05
C ASP A 184 1.44 5.67 11.13
N SER A 185 1.20 4.37 10.99
CA SER A 185 1.55 3.37 12.02
C SER A 185 3.05 3.27 12.28
N PHE A 186 3.85 3.30 11.21
CA PHE A 186 5.31 3.22 11.37
C PHE A 186 5.84 4.45 12.08
N ARG A 187 5.44 5.64 11.67
CA ARG A 187 5.91 6.89 12.29
C ARG A 187 5.37 7.09 13.71
N TYR A 188 4.22 6.52 14.01
CA TYR A 188 3.65 6.51 15.36
C TYR A 188 4.51 5.70 16.35
N LEU A 189 4.97 4.50 15.93
CA LEU A 189 5.79 3.63 16.79
C LEU A 189 7.29 3.95 16.69
N HIS A 190 7.75 4.48 15.56
CA HIS A 190 9.16 4.77 15.26
C HIS A 190 9.34 6.22 14.78
N PRO A 191 9.17 7.23 15.66
CA PRO A 191 9.07 8.63 15.26
C PRO A 191 10.33 9.17 14.57
N GLU A 192 11.50 8.60 14.86
CA GLU A 192 12.80 9.09 14.35
C GLU A 192 13.56 8.06 13.52
N GLU A 193 12.99 6.86 13.31
CA GLU A 193 13.68 5.81 12.56
C GLU A 193 13.71 6.11 11.05
N VAL A 194 14.90 6.07 10.48
CA VAL A 194 15.12 6.19 9.03
C VAL A 194 15.08 4.80 8.40
N LYS A 195 14.02 4.50 7.69
CA LYS A 195 13.87 3.21 7.01
C LYS A 195 13.03 3.40 5.74
N TYR A 196 13.38 2.70 4.68
CA TYR A 196 12.77 2.86 3.36
C TYR A 196 12.10 1.57 2.91
N SER A 197 11.11 1.70 2.04
CA SER A 197 10.35 0.57 1.49
C SER A 197 10.52 0.37 -0.01
N TRP A 198 11.10 1.36 -0.71
CA TRP A 198 11.30 1.34 -2.14
C TRP A 198 12.67 1.90 -2.54
N TRP A 199 13.29 1.31 -3.58
CA TRP A 199 14.54 1.74 -4.17
C TRP A 199 14.48 1.60 -5.69
N SER A 200 14.87 2.63 -6.42
CA SER A 200 14.98 2.53 -7.87
C SER A 200 15.93 1.39 -8.27
N TYR A 201 15.61 0.68 -9.35
CA TYR A 201 16.55 -0.30 -9.94
C TYR A 201 17.80 0.36 -10.54
N ARG A 202 17.77 1.68 -10.75
CA ARG A 202 18.90 2.43 -11.33
C ARG A 202 19.95 2.74 -10.28
N PHE A 203 21.19 2.84 -10.73
CA PHE A 203 22.33 3.34 -9.95
C PHE A 203 22.66 2.57 -8.67
N LYS A 204 22.24 1.29 -8.58
CA LYS A 204 22.42 0.45 -7.38
C LYS A 204 21.83 1.12 -6.12
N ALA A 205 20.66 1.72 -6.26
CA ALA A 205 20.05 2.52 -5.20
C ALA A 205 19.82 1.71 -3.93
N ARG A 206 19.41 0.43 -4.02
CA ARG A 206 19.17 -0.43 -2.85
C ARG A 206 20.46 -0.77 -2.12
N GLU A 207 21.54 -1.09 -2.84
CA GLU A 207 22.86 -1.34 -2.26
C GLU A 207 23.39 -0.13 -1.48
N LYS A 208 23.11 1.09 -1.98
CA LYS A 208 23.50 2.36 -1.37
C LYS A 208 22.50 2.87 -0.33
N ASN A 209 21.41 2.14 -0.13
CA ASN A 209 20.26 2.56 0.65
C ASN A 209 19.74 3.98 0.29
N ALA A 210 19.74 4.29 -1.00
CA ALA A 210 19.16 5.53 -1.53
C ALA A 210 17.67 5.30 -1.83
N GLY A 211 16.89 5.10 -0.77
CA GLY A 211 15.50 4.68 -0.82
C GLY A 211 14.50 5.75 -0.42
N TRP A 212 13.24 5.36 -0.51
CA TRP A 212 12.06 6.13 -0.14
C TRP A 212 11.10 5.24 0.67
N ARG A 213 10.45 5.81 1.67
CA ARG A 213 9.33 5.17 2.35
C ARG A 213 8.03 5.66 1.71
N ILE A 214 7.43 4.82 0.89
CA ILE A 214 6.21 5.11 0.13
C ILE A 214 5.11 4.07 0.32
N ASP A 215 5.42 2.98 1.01
CA ASP A 215 4.47 1.93 1.40
C ASP A 215 4.11 2.11 2.88
N TYR A 216 2.83 2.05 3.18
CA TYR A 216 2.30 2.41 4.50
C TYR A 216 1.26 1.42 5.01
N PHE A 217 1.16 1.38 6.34
CA PHE A 217 -0.07 1.12 7.05
C PHE A 217 -0.51 2.41 7.74
N VAL A 218 -1.74 2.81 7.47
CA VAL A 218 -2.37 3.99 8.07
C VAL A 218 -3.67 3.53 8.74
N VAL A 219 -3.88 3.88 10.00
CA VAL A 219 -5.02 3.39 10.77
C VAL A 219 -5.86 4.54 11.30
N SER A 220 -7.16 4.30 11.49
CA SER A 220 -8.02 5.25 12.21
C SER A 220 -7.41 5.61 13.56
N ASN A 221 -7.41 6.89 13.94
CA ASN A 221 -6.80 7.37 15.18
C ASN A 221 -7.31 6.61 16.41
N ARG A 222 -8.59 6.20 16.43
CA ARG A 222 -9.22 5.52 17.56
C ARG A 222 -8.76 4.08 17.80
N ILE A 223 -7.95 3.52 16.89
CA ILE A 223 -7.32 2.20 17.04
C ILE A 223 -5.79 2.25 16.98
N ALA A 224 -5.20 3.44 16.99
CA ALA A 224 -3.73 3.57 16.94
C ALA A 224 -3.05 2.96 18.18
N ASP A 225 -3.69 3.03 19.34
CA ASP A 225 -3.23 2.41 20.59
C ASP A 225 -3.27 0.87 20.57
N LYS A 226 -3.95 0.26 19.61
CA LYS A 226 -4.00 -1.20 19.41
C LYS A 226 -2.86 -1.73 18.54
N LEU A 227 -2.04 -0.87 17.98
CA LEU A 227 -0.83 -1.24 17.24
C LEU A 227 0.20 -1.88 18.17
N GLN A 228 0.58 -3.13 17.89
CA GLN A 228 1.61 -3.86 18.64
C GLN A 228 2.98 -3.73 17.96
N SER A 229 3.00 -3.71 16.62
CA SER A 229 4.21 -3.49 15.82
C SER A 229 3.86 -2.84 14.48
N ALA A 230 4.85 -2.17 13.90
CA ALA A 230 4.83 -1.68 12.51
C ALA A 230 6.24 -1.81 11.95
N GLU A 231 6.42 -2.64 10.92
CA GLU A 231 7.73 -3.02 10.41
C GLU A 231 7.86 -2.79 8.91
N ILE A 232 9.09 -2.53 8.48
CA ILE A 232 9.49 -2.47 7.08
C ILE A 232 10.57 -3.53 6.87
N HIS A 233 10.29 -4.52 6.01
CA HIS A 233 11.12 -5.71 5.83
C HIS A 233 12.13 -5.51 4.70
N ASN A 234 13.05 -4.57 4.85
CA ASN A 234 14.00 -4.17 3.81
C ASN A 234 15.03 -5.26 3.44
N GLU A 235 15.11 -6.33 4.23
CA GLU A 235 15.89 -7.55 3.94
C GLU A 235 15.21 -8.47 2.93
N VAL A 236 13.89 -8.29 2.66
CA VAL A 236 13.13 -9.12 1.72
C VAL A 236 13.28 -8.57 0.30
N PHE A 237 13.71 -9.44 -0.61
CA PHE A 237 13.88 -9.14 -2.03
C PHE A 237 12.77 -9.77 -2.88
N GLY A 238 12.71 -9.42 -4.16
CA GLY A 238 11.73 -9.94 -5.12
C GLY A 238 11.00 -8.86 -5.91
N SER A 239 11.01 -7.63 -5.38
CA SER A 239 10.48 -6.42 -6.01
C SER A 239 11.44 -5.26 -5.76
N ASP A 240 11.24 -4.11 -6.39
CA ASP A 240 11.87 -2.84 -6.05
C ASP A 240 11.29 -2.20 -4.77
N HIS A 241 10.14 -2.71 -4.30
CA HIS A 241 9.64 -2.50 -2.95
C HIS A 241 9.95 -3.69 -2.04
N CYS A 242 9.99 -3.46 -0.73
CA CYS A 242 9.94 -4.53 0.26
C CYS A 242 8.57 -4.56 0.96
N PRO A 243 8.22 -5.69 1.60
CA PRO A 243 6.99 -5.77 2.38
C PRO A 243 7.00 -4.80 3.57
N VAL A 244 5.83 -4.31 3.94
CA VAL A 244 5.57 -3.64 5.21
C VAL A 244 4.50 -4.41 5.98
N SER A 245 4.54 -4.34 7.32
CA SER A 245 3.57 -5.08 8.15
C SER A 245 3.18 -4.31 9.41
N VAL A 246 2.02 -4.69 9.94
CA VAL A 246 1.60 -4.33 11.30
C VAL A 246 1.07 -5.56 12.02
N GLU A 247 1.22 -5.58 13.33
CA GLU A 247 0.42 -6.41 14.23
C GLU A 247 -0.56 -5.50 14.96
N LEU A 248 -1.84 -5.87 14.93
CA LEU A 248 -2.94 -5.06 15.44
C LEU A 248 -3.88 -5.93 16.26
N ASP A 249 -4.24 -5.44 17.45
CA ASP A 249 -5.19 -6.09 18.35
C ASP A 249 -6.62 -5.61 18.05
N VAL A 250 -7.27 -6.27 17.06
CA VAL A 250 -8.63 -5.95 16.55
C VAL A 250 -9.52 -7.16 16.47
#